data_44a25fb00049f2958117c158c592f2f0
#
_entry.id   44a25fb00049f2958117c158c592f2f0
#
_cell.length_a   1.000
_cell.length_b   1.000
_cell.length_c   1.000
_cell.angle_alpha   90.00
_cell.angle_beta   90.00
_cell.angle_gamma   90.00
#
_symmetry.space_group_name_H-M   'P 1'
#
loop_
_entity.id
_entity.type
_entity.pdbx_description
1 polymer ?
#
loop_
_entity_poly.entity_id
_entity_poly.type
_entity_poly.pdbx_seq_one_letter_code
_entity_poly.pdbx_strand_id
1 'polypeptide(L)'
;YQSVSLFSPIVEPKGMNEFFLDMNGMRSINRSIKDAGLSIINRIEDQIGISGVVGISTNKLVSSIVTSVISDSIYEVEKGKEPQFLSPLSPLLLPVAKENYVHRILKFLWIDNIGQIQSIAKEPDHFEIFFGKYASMLDKQSKGDDSSFVKPIEHKDHILEQIVLKRDTNDQVI
;
A
#
# COMPACT_ATOMS: atom_id res chain seq x y z
N TYR A 1 1.51 -0.56 -18.03
CA TYR A 1 0.11 -0.17 -17.86
C TYR A 1 -0.83 -0.94 -18.79
N GLN A 2 -0.58 -0.92 -20.10
CA GLN A 2 -1.45 -1.59 -21.10
C GLN A 2 -1.67 -3.08 -20.81
N SER A 3 -0.65 -3.78 -20.29
CA SER A 3 -0.74 -5.20 -19.97
C SER A 3 -1.70 -5.50 -18.82
N VAL A 4 -1.77 -4.62 -17.81
CA VAL A 4 -2.58 -4.81 -16.61
C VAL A 4 -4.01 -4.26 -16.76
N SER A 5 -4.21 -3.24 -17.60
CA SER A 5 -5.54 -2.64 -17.85
C SER A 5 -6.55 -3.58 -18.53
N LEU A 6 -6.08 -4.70 -19.06
CA LEU A 6 -6.94 -5.74 -19.63
C LEU A 6 -7.63 -6.59 -18.55
N PHE A 7 -7.13 -6.58 -17.31
CA PHE A 7 -7.63 -7.41 -16.22
C PHE A 7 -8.58 -6.66 -15.29
N SER A 8 -8.52 -5.34 -15.28
CA SER A 8 -9.43 -4.49 -14.49
C SER A 8 -9.67 -3.16 -15.22
N PRO A 9 -10.90 -2.63 -15.19
CA PRO A 9 -11.22 -1.32 -15.72
C PRO A 9 -10.65 -0.20 -14.84
N ILE A 10 -10.34 -0.49 -13.57
CA ILE A 10 -9.82 0.49 -12.61
C ILE A 10 -8.41 0.10 -12.20
N VAL A 11 -7.42 0.82 -12.74
CA VAL A 11 -6.01 0.62 -12.48
C VAL A 11 -5.39 1.92 -11.99
N GLU A 12 -4.81 1.91 -10.81
CA GLU A 12 -4.09 3.03 -10.19
C GLU A 12 -2.58 2.75 -10.19
N PRO A 13 -1.76 3.54 -10.88
CA PRO A 13 -0.32 3.45 -10.74
C PRO A 13 0.11 4.06 -9.39
N LYS A 14 0.95 3.35 -8.66
CA LYS A 14 1.56 3.84 -7.41
C LYS A 14 2.99 4.34 -7.62
N GLY A 15 3.58 4.05 -8.75
CA GLY A 15 4.93 4.42 -9.13
C GLY A 15 5.29 3.88 -10.51
N MET A 16 6.57 3.74 -10.79
CA MET A 16 7.01 3.25 -12.11
C MET A 16 6.68 1.76 -12.31
N ASN A 17 6.70 0.96 -11.23
CA ASN A 17 6.64 -0.50 -11.31
C ASN A 17 5.50 -1.09 -10.45
N GLU A 18 4.68 -0.27 -9.80
CA GLU A 18 3.61 -0.72 -8.93
C GLU A 18 2.25 -0.22 -9.42
N PHE A 19 1.27 -1.11 -9.37
CA PHE A 19 -0.12 -0.80 -9.75
C PHE A 19 -1.08 -1.44 -8.76
N PHE A 20 -2.17 -0.71 -8.44
CA PHE A 20 -3.34 -1.30 -7.82
C PHE A 20 -4.40 -1.58 -8.87
N LEU A 21 -5.03 -2.73 -8.78
CA LEU A 21 -6.15 -3.13 -9.62
C LEU A 21 -7.38 -3.38 -8.74
N ASP A 22 -8.50 -2.78 -9.08
CA ASP A 22 -9.77 -3.14 -8.45
C ASP A 22 -10.36 -4.36 -9.16
N MET A 23 -10.42 -5.47 -8.44
CA MET A 23 -10.94 -6.74 -8.95
C MET A 23 -12.40 -7.00 -8.55
N ASN A 24 -13.08 -6.00 -7.94
CA ASN A 24 -14.50 -6.13 -7.61
C ASN A 24 -15.34 -6.33 -8.88
N GLY A 25 -16.24 -7.30 -8.82
CA GLY A 25 -17.10 -7.63 -9.96
C GLY A 25 -16.45 -8.50 -11.05
N MET A 26 -15.13 -8.76 -11.01
CA MET A 26 -14.41 -9.51 -12.05
C MET A 26 -14.47 -11.04 -11.87
N ARG A 27 -15.09 -11.54 -10.81
CA ARG A 27 -15.20 -12.98 -10.51
C ARG A 27 -15.92 -13.79 -11.60
N SER A 28 -16.76 -13.15 -12.40
CA SER A 28 -17.48 -13.82 -13.51
C SER A 28 -16.56 -14.12 -14.71
N ILE A 29 -15.44 -13.43 -14.82
CA ILE A 29 -14.49 -13.54 -15.95
C ILE A 29 -13.34 -14.50 -15.61
N ASN A 30 -12.93 -14.54 -14.36
CA ASN A 30 -11.83 -15.38 -13.88
C ASN A 30 -12.33 -16.42 -12.89
N ARG A 31 -11.84 -17.66 -12.98
CA ARG A 31 -12.21 -18.76 -12.06
C ARG A 31 -11.88 -18.43 -10.61
N SER A 32 -10.75 -17.75 -10.38
CA SER A 32 -10.38 -17.21 -9.08
C SER A 32 -9.57 -15.91 -9.24
N ILE A 33 -9.47 -15.11 -8.17
CA ILE A 33 -8.63 -13.91 -8.18
C ILE A 33 -7.15 -14.30 -8.28
N LYS A 34 -6.75 -15.43 -7.71
CA LYS A 34 -5.38 -15.97 -7.87
C LYS A 34 -5.07 -16.32 -9.31
N ASP A 35 -5.99 -16.94 -10.04
CA ASP A 35 -5.79 -17.27 -11.47
C ASP A 35 -5.62 -15.99 -12.30
N ALA A 36 -6.38 -14.94 -11.98
CA ALA A 36 -6.20 -13.64 -12.61
C ALA A 36 -4.81 -13.05 -12.30
N GLY A 37 -4.37 -13.13 -11.05
CA GLY A 37 -3.03 -12.70 -10.64
C GLY A 37 -1.91 -13.44 -11.38
N LEU A 38 -1.99 -14.75 -11.48
CA LEU A 38 -1.01 -15.55 -12.24
C LEU A 38 -1.03 -15.19 -13.74
N SER A 39 -2.21 -14.95 -14.30
CA SER A 39 -2.34 -14.55 -15.71
C SER A 39 -1.69 -13.17 -15.96
N ILE A 40 -1.78 -12.25 -14.99
CA ILE A 40 -1.10 -10.95 -15.06
C ILE A 40 0.40 -11.13 -15.05
N ILE A 41 0.94 -11.93 -14.12
CA ILE A 41 2.37 -12.20 -14.00
C ILE A 41 2.91 -12.80 -15.31
N ASN A 42 2.31 -13.88 -15.78
CA ASN A 42 2.73 -14.57 -17.01
C ASN A 42 2.71 -13.61 -18.21
N ARG A 43 1.66 -12.78 -18.33
CA ARG A 43 1.56 -11.83 -19.42
C ARG A 43 2.65 -10.76 -19.38
N ILE A 44 3.00 -10.26 -18.19
CA ILE A 44 4.07 -9.27 -18.02
C ILE A 44 5.41 -9.93 -18.39
N GLU A 45 5.66 -11.15 -17.91
CA GLU A 45 6.88 -11.89 -18.19
C GLU A 45 7.02 -12.17 -19.69
N ASP A 46 5.96 -12.62 -20.36
CA ASP A 46 5.95 -12.90 -21.80
C ASP A 46 6.19 -11.65 -22.66
N GLN A 47 5.66 -10.48 -22.23
CA GLN A 47 5.73 -9.25 -23.02
C GLN A 47 7.02 -8.45 -22.82
N ILE A 48 7.55 -8.44 -21.60
CA ILE A 48 8.68 -7.55 -21.25
C ILE A 48 9.81 -8.27 -20.52
N GLY A 49 9.70 -9.59 -20.28
CA GLY A 49 10.75 -10.40 -19.65
C GLY A 49 11.02 -10.06 -18.18
N ILE A 50 10.06 -9.44 -17.49
CA ILE A 50 10.19 -9.07 -16.08
C ILE A 50 9.22 -9.91 -15.26
N SER A 51 9.74 -10.59 -14.24
CA SER A 51 8.92 -11.31 -13.28
C SER A 51 8.22 -10.32 -12.33
N GLY A 52 6.95 -10.54 -12.06
CA GLY A 52 6.13 -9.71 -11.20
C GLY A 52 5.72 -10.41 -9.89
N VAL A 53 5.29 -9.62 -8.91
CA VAL A 53 4.73 -10.09 -7.65
C VAL A 53 3.33 -9.52 -7.50
N VAL A 54 2.37 -10.37 -7.11
CA VAL A 54 0.98 -9.97 -6.91
C VAL A 54 0.54 -10.23 -5.47
N GLY A 55 0.17 -9.16 -4.76
CA GLY A 55 -0.46 -9.20 -3.45
C GLY A 55 -1.97 -9.01 -3.56
N ILE A 56 -2.74 -9.96 -3.04
CA ILE A 56 -4.20 -9.93 -3.06
C ILE A 56 -4.71 -9.67 -1.64
N SER A 57 -5.56 -8.67 -1.47
CA SER A 57 -6.20 -8.35 -0.19
C SER A 57 -7.48 -7.55 -0.41
N THR A 58 -8.19 -7.26 0.68
CA THR A 58 -9.42 -6.46 0.69
C THR A 58 -9.18 -4.96 0.46
N ASN A 59 -7.92 -4.48 0.60
CA ASN A 59 -7.59 -3.07 0.48
C ASN A 59 -6.14 -2.84 0.00
N LYS A 60 -5.83 -1.60 -0.35
CA LYS A 60 -4.53 -1.20 -0.91
C LYS A 60 -3.37 -1.31 0.08
N LEU A 61 -3.61 -0.98 1.34
CA LEU A 61 -2.56 -1.02 2.37
C LEU A 61 -2.01 -2.44 2.50
N VAL A 62 -2.88 -3.40 2.75
CA VAL A 62 -2.47 -4.79 2.98
C VAL A 62 -1.90 -5.41 1.70
N SER A 63 -2.52 -5.19 0.53
CA SER A 63 -1.98 -5.72 -0.72
C SER A 63 -0.58 -5.20 -1.03
N SER A 64 -0.31 -3.91 -0.76
CA SER A 64 1.03 -3.32 -0.90
C SER A 64 2.05 -3.91 0.09
N ILE A 65 1.64 -4.15 1.33
CA ILE A 65 2.53 -4.81 2.32
C ILE A 65 2.83 -6.24 1.89
N VAL A 66 1.82 -6.97 1.42
CA VAL A 66 2.02 -8.34 0.89
C VAL A 66 3.13 -8.34 -0.16
N THR A 67 3.05 -7.50 -1.20
CA THR A 67 4.07 -7.47 -2.25
C THR A 67 5.47 -7.10 -1.77
N SER A 68 5.59 -6.43 -0.63
CA SER A 68 6.88 -6.02 -0.06
C SER A 68 7.55 -7.06 0.84
N VAL A 69 6.80 -8.08 1.29
CA VAL A 69 7.30 -9.06 2.29
C VAL A 69 7.31 -10.51 1.80
N ILE A 70 6.58 -10.83 0.73
CA ILE A 70 6.51 -12.20 0.23
C ILE A 70 7.69 -12.54 -0.69
N SER A 71 8.09 -13.82 -0.66
CA SER A 71 9.08 -14.38 -1.59
C SER A 71 8.44 -15.06 -2.81
N ASP A 72 7.16 -15.44 -2.68
CA ASP A 72 6.39 -16.07 -3.74
C ASP A 72 5.89 -15.01 -4.73
N SER A 73 5.61 -15.45 -5.96
CA SER A 73 5.09 -14.55 -7.00
C SER A 73 3.66 -14.07 -6.73
N ILE A 74 2.88 -14.79 -5.91
CA ILE A 74 1.50 -14.44 -5.58
C ILE A 74 1.13 -14.85 -4.15
N TYR A 75 0.49 -13.95 -3.42
CA TYR A 75 -0.04 -14.24 -2.09
C TYR A 75 -1.37 -13.52 -1.85
N GLU A 76 -2.29 -14.19 -1.17
CA GLU A 76 -3.61 -13.67 -0.81
C GLU A 76 -3.80 -13.65 0.69
N VAL A 77 -4.14 -12.47 1.21
CA VAL A 77 -4.64 -12.30 2.57
C VAL A 77 -6.16 -12.30 2.52
N GLU A 78 -6.76 -13.36 3.08
CA GLU A 78 -8.22 -13.50 3.14
C GLU A 78 -8.85 -12.40 4.00
N LYS A 79 -10.08 -12.04 3.65
CA LYS A 79 -10.87 -11.06 4.42
C LYS A 79 -10.99 -11.47 5.88
N GLY A 80 -10.64 -10.55 6.78
CA GLY A 80 -10.66 -10.74 8.23
C GLY A 80 -9.38 -11.38 8.79
N LYS A 81 -8.41 -11.73 7.93
CA LYS A 81 -7.08 -12.23 8.35
C LYS A 81 -6.00 -11.16 8.32
N GLU A 82 -6.35 -9.94 7.93
CA GLU A 82 -5.41 -8.83 7.81
C GLU A 82 -4.64 -8.55 9.12
N PRO A 83 -5.30 -8.47 10.30
CA PRO A 83 -4.57 -8.22 11.56
C PRO A 83 -3.60 -9.36 11.90
N GLN A 84 -3.99 -10.60 11.64
CA GLN A 84 -3.16 -11.77 11.90
C GLN A 84 -1.94 -11.81 10.97
N PHE A 85 -2.13 -11.49 9.68
CA PHE A 85 -1.06 -11.41 8.70
C PHE A 85 -0.05 -10.32 9.07
N LEU A 86 -0.54 -9.14 9.47
CA LEU A 86 0.29 -7.99 9.82
C LEU A 86 1.04 -8.16 11.13
N SER A 87 0.47 -8.90 12.09
CA SER A 87 0.97 -9.01 13.47
C SER A 87 2.48 -9.28 13.59
N PRO A 88 3.09 -10.24 12.87
CA PRO A 88 4.53 -10.53 13.00
C PRO A 88 5.43 -9.55 12.26
N LEU A 89 4.85 -8.65 11.43
CA LEU A 89 5.62 -7.79 10.54
C LEU A 89 6.13 -6.54 11.25
N SER A 90 7.18 -5.93 10.65
CA SER A 90 7.75 -4.68 11.15
C SER A 90 6.75 -3.52 11.08
N PRO A 91 6.65 -2.69 12.14
CA PRO A 91 5.81 -1.50 12.14
C PRO A 91 6.13 -0.51 11.00
N LEU A 92 7.36 -0.50 10.53
CA LEU A 92 7.82 0.42 9.46
C LEU A 92 7.17 0.16 8.10
N LEU A 93 6.46 -0.96 7.95
CA LEU A 93 5.62 -1.23 6.77
C LEU A 93 4.35 -0.38 6.75
N LEU A 94 3.90 0.10 7.92
CA LEU A 94 2.75 0.99 8.03
C LEU A 94 3.15 2.42 7.61
N PRO A 95 2.40 3.06 6.70
CA PRO A 95 2.69 4.44 6.28
C PRO A 95 2.84 5.43 7.43
N VAL A 96 1.92 5.38 8.41
CA VAL A 96 1.93 6.28 9.57
C VAL A 96 3.15 6.08 10.47
N ALA A 97 3.72 4.88 10.53
CA ALA A 97 4.91 4.59 11.32
C ALA A 97 6.20 5.25 10.77
N LYS A 98 6.15 5.73 9.51
CA LYS A 98 7.23 6.48 8.87
C LYS A 98 7.27 7.96 9.29
N GLU A 99 6.19 8.46 9.91
CA GLU A 99 6.18 9.79 10.51
C GLU A 99 7.24 9.87 11.63
N ASN A 100 8.08 10.90 11.61
CA ASN A 100 9.23 11.03 12.52
C ASN A 100 8.83 10.90 14.00
N TYR A 101 7.70 11.46 14.38
CA TYR A 101 7.19 11.36 15.75
C TYR A 101 6.83 9.91 16.11
N VAL A 102 6.03 9.25 15.29
CA VAL A 102 5.58 7.88 15.51
C VAL A 102 6.78 6.93 15.54
N HIS A 103 7.69 7.06 14.58
CA HIS A 103 8.90 6.26 14.51
C HIS A 103 9.74 6.35 15.80
N ARG A 104 9.92 7.57 16.33
CA ARG A 104 10.65 7.77 17.59
C ARG A 104 9.97 7.12 18.79
N ILE A 105 8.64 7.20 18.89
CA ILE A 105 7.89 6.56 19.98
C ILE A 105 7.95 5.05 19.87
N LEU A 106 7.76 4.49 18.66
CA LEU A 106 7.90 3.04 18.44
C LEU A 106 9.27 2.53 18.91
N LYS A 107 10.34 3.26 18.54
CA LYS A 107 11.70 2.93 18.95
C LYS A 107 11.92 3.07 20.47
N PHE A 108 11.37 4.12 21.08
CA PHE A 108 11.45 4.36 22.52
C PHE A 108 10.75 3.26 23.33
N LEU A 109 9.60 2.78 22.85
CA LEU A 109 8.82 1.72 23.48
C LEU A 109 9.28 0.30 23.10
N TRP A 110 10.36 0.15 22.31
CA TRP A 110 10.87 -1.14 21.83
C TRP A 110 9.78 -1.97 21.12
N ILE A 111 8.99 -1.30 20.27
CA ILE A 111 7.94 -1.96 19.47
C ILE A 111 8.56 -2.44 18.17
N ASP A 112 8.76 -3.77 18.06
CA ASP A 112 9.45 -4.42 16.94
C ASP A 112 8.49 -5.03 15.92
N ASN A 113 7.23 -5.25 16.30
CA ASN A 113 6.22 -5.83 15.42
C ASN A 113 4.85 -5.17 15.59
N ILE A 114 4.03 -5.31 14.54
CA ILE A 114 2.68 -4.72 14.51
C ILE A 114 1.76 -5.33 15.58
N GLY A 115 1.94 -6.59 15.94
CA GLY A 115 1.15 -7.25 16.99
C GLY A 115 1.29 -6.58 18.36
N GLN A 116 2.45 -6.00 18.67
CA GLN A 116 2.62 -5.19 19.88
C GLN A 116 1.80 -3.90 19.81
N ILE A 117 1.73 -3.23 18.64
CA ILE A 117 0.84 -2.08 18.43
C ILE A 117 -0.61 -2.47 18.65
N GLN A 118 -1.06 -3.58 18.05
CA GLN A 118 -2.43 -4.11 18.21
C GLN A 118 -2.75 -4.42 19.68
N SER A 119 -1.76 -4.86 20.45
CA SER A 119 -1.92 -5.18 21.86
C SER A 119 -2.04 -3.92 22.71
N ILE A 120 -1.19 -2.93 22.50
CA ILE A 120 -1.22 -1.65 23.23
C ILE A 120 -2.50 -0.86 22.89
N ALA A 121 -2.96 -0.93 21.64
CA ALA A 121 -4.17 -0.25 21.18
C ALA A 121 -5.47 -0.76 21.85
N LYS A 122 -5.41 -1.86 22.60
CA LYS A 122 -6.54 -2.31 23.44
C LYS A 122 -6.76 -1.43 24.66
N GLU A 123 -5.75 -0.64 25.04
CA GLU A 123 -5.80 0.35 26.12
C GLU A 123 -5.77 1.76 25.49
N PRO A 124 -6.93 2.28 25.04
CA PRO A 124 -7.01 3.47 24.20
C PRO A 124 -6.43 4.72 24.87
N ASP A 125 -6.64 4.89 26.18
CA ASP A 125 -6.14 6.05 26.93
C ASP A 125 -4.61 6.11 26.90
N HIS A 126 -3.94 5.00 27.15
CA HIS A 126 -2.47 4.91 27.10
C HIS A 126 -1.96 5.06 25.66
N PHE A 127 -2.67 4.49 24.69
CA PHE A 127 -2.29 4.56 23.30
C PHE A 127 -2.35 6.00 22.76
N GLU A 128 -3.38 6.76 23.12
CA GLU A 128 -3.52 8.18 22.77
C GLU A 128 -2.46 9.05 23.46
N ILE A 129 -2.09 8.76 24.70
CA ILE A 129 -1.02 9.49 25.40
C ILE A 129 0.31 9.37 24.62
N PHE A 130 0.65 8.18 24.13
CA PHE A 130 1.90 7.97 23.41
C PHE A 130 1.88 8.49 21.98
N PHE A 131 0.80 8.24 21.24
CA PHE A 131 0.76 8.49 19.79
C PHE A 131 -0.03 9.74 19.39
N GLY A 132 -0.78 10.35 20.31
CA GLY A 132 -1.52 11.58 20.10
C GLY A 132 -2.41 11.52 18.86
N LYS A 133 -2.32 12.54 18.01
CA LYS A 133 -3.12 12.63 16.77
C LYS A 133 -2.93 11.45 15.80
N TYR A 134 -1.87 10.69 15.94
CA TYR A 134 -1.58 9.53 15.10
C TYR A 134 -2.18 8.23 15.62
N ALA A 135 -2.65 8.19 16.87
CA ALA A 135 -3.16 6.98 17.52
C ALA A 135 -4.25 6.28 16.71
N SER A 136 -5.29 6.99 16.33
CA SER A 136 -6.41 6.43 15.55
C SER A 136 -5.95 5.85 14.21
N MET A 137 -5.06 6.54 13.48
CA MET A 137 -4.54 6.05 12.20
C MET A 137 -3.62 4.85 12.38
N LEU A 138 -2.77 4.86 13.41
CA LEU A 138 -1.87 3.76 13.71
C LEU A 138 -2.64 2.50 14.12
N ASP A 139 -3.70 2.64 14.93
CA ASP A 139 -4.58 1.54 15.30
C ASP A 139 -5.26 0.93 14.06
N LYS A 140 -5.89 1.74 13.22
CA LYS A 140 -6.51 1.29 11.97
C LYS A 140 -5.53 0.57 11.06
N GLN A 141 -4.39 1.19 10.77
CA GLN A 141 -3.38 0.58 9.90
C GLN A 141 -2.79 -0.70 10.48
N SER A 142 -2.63 -0.78 11.80
CA SER A 142 -2.14 -2.01 12.47
C SER A 142 -3.10 -3.19 12.31
N LYS A 143 -4.39 -2.92 12.20
CA LYS A 143 -5.44 -3.92 11.93
C LYS A 143 -5.66 -4.20 10.44
N GLY A 144 -4.94 -3.49 9.57
CA GLY A 144 -5.12 -3.58 8.13
C GLY A 144 -6.39 -2.89 7.63
N ASP A 145 -6.89 -1.91 8.38
CA ASP A 145 -8.06 -1.12 7.97
C ASP A 145 -7.61 0.07 7.12
N ASP A 146 -8.00 0.06 5.85
CA ASP A 146 -7.76 1.11 4.86
C ASP A 146 -8.99 1.28 3.99
N SER A 147 -9.61 2.43 4.08
CA SER A 147 -10.82 2.78 3.31
C SER A 147 -10.50 3.46 1.96
N SER A 148 -9.24 3.53 1.57
CA SER A 148 -8.87 4.15 0.30
C SER A 148 -9.27 3.27 -0.89
N PHE A 149 -9.95 3.87 -1.87
CA PHE A 149 -10.32 3.20 -3.11
C PHE A 149 -9.18 3.23 -4.13
N VAL A 150 -9.17 2.25 -5.04
CA VAL A 150 -8.34 2.30 -6.24
C VAL A 150 -8.88 3.40 -7.16
N LYS A 151 -8.01 4.34 -7.55
CA LYS A 151 -8.38 5.49 -8.38
C LYS A 151 -7.81 5.31 -9.78
N PRO A 152 -8.62 5.48 -10.83
CA PRO A 152 -8.11 5.46 -12.20
C PRO A 152 -7.13 6.64 -12.41
N ILE A 153 -6.30 6.52 -13.44
CA ILE A 153 -5.43 7.64 -13.85
C ILE A 153 -6.33 8.79 -14.29
N GLU A 154 -6.22 9.90 -13.59
CA GLU A 154 -6.76 11.17 -14.08
C GLU A 154 -5.77 11.75 -15.08
N HIS A 155 -6.20 11.97 -16.32
CA HIS A 155 -5.42 12.75 -17.28
C HIS A 155 -5.29 14.17 -16.75
N LYS A 156 -4.08 14.55 -16.35
CA LYS A 156 -3.79 15.95 -16.04
C LYS A 156 -3.50 16.67 -17.36
N ASP A 157 -4.33 17.66 -17.67
CA ASP A 157 -4.18 18.47 -18.90
C ASP A 157 -2.95 19.40 -18.86
N HIS A 158 -2.21 19.41 -17.74
CA HIS A 158 -1.01 20.24 -17.58
C HIS A 158 0.00 19.58 -16.66
N ILE A 159 1.26 19.80 -16.98
CA ILE A 159 2.43 19.43 -16.17
C ILE A 159 2.80 20.68 -15.36
N LEU A 160 2.86 20.54 -14.04
CA LEU A 160 3.28 21.59 -13.14
C LEU A 160 4.62 21.17 -12.51
N GLU A 161 5.69 21.88 -12.88
CA GLU A 161 7.02 21.70 -12.30
C GLU A 161 7.33 22.91 -11.41
N GLN A 162 7.68 22.67 -10.17
CA GLN A 162 8.07 23.73 -9.24
C GLN A 162 9.56 23.64 -8.99
N ILE A 163 10.30 24.67 -9.39
CA ILE A 163 11.73 24.81 -9.17
C ILE A 163 11.96 25.86 -8.10
N VAL A 164 12.64 25.48 -7.03
CA VAL A 164 13.07 26.44 -5.98
C VAL A 164 14.43 27.01 -6.40
N LEU A 165 14.45 28.30 -6.70
CA LEU A 165 15.67 29.01 -7.05
C LEU A 165 16.51 29.30 -5.80
N LYS A 166 17.82 29.15 -5.91
CA LYS A 166 18.76 29.45 -4.80
C LYS A 166 18.89 30.94 -4.49
N ARG A 167 18.44 31.81 -5.38
CA ARG A 167 18.45 33.29 -5.25
C ARG A 167 17.20 33.83 -5.90
N ASP A 168 16.66 34.91 -5.34
CA ASP A 168 15.58 35.67 -6.00
C ASP A 168 16.08 36.22 -7.34
N THR A 169 15.31 36.02 -8.38
CA THR A 169 15.58 36.56 -9.72
C THR A 169 14.31 37.16 -10.29
N ASN A 170 14.46 38.29 -10.96
CA ASN A 170 13.40 38.94 -11.74
C ASN A 170 13.42 38.53 -13.21
N ASP A 171 14.35 37.68 -13.61
CA ASP A 171 14.45 37.23 -15.01
C ASP A 171 13.32 36.23 -15.30
N GLN A 172 12.48 36.55 -16.25
CA GLN A 172 11.54 35.59 -16.83
C GLN A 172 12.35 34.63 -17.71
N VAL A 173 12.49 33.41 -17.21
CA VAL A 173 13.02 32.31 -18.03
C VAL A 173 11.90 31.89 -18.97
N ILE A 174 12.06 32.20 -20.25
CA ILE A 174 11.19 31.73 -21.36
C ILE A 174 11.62 30.33 -21.75
#